data_c530f78102e2b4a9abd380827ab7b6b3
#
_entry.id   c530f78102e2b4a9abd380827ab7b6b3
#
_cell.length_a   1.000
_cell.length_b   1.000
_cell.length_c   1.000
_cell.angle_alpha   90.00
_cell.angle_beta   90.00
_cell.angle_gamma   90.00
#
_symmetry.space_group_name_H-M   'P 1'
#
loop_
_entity.id
_entity.type
_entity.pdbx_description
1 polymer ?
#
loop_
_entity_poly.entity_id
_entity_poly.type
_entity_poly.pdbx_seq_one_letter_code
_entity_poly.pdbx_strand_id
1 'polypeptide(L)'
;LSAGRLPQAEALLRERLRACPTDIAAMRMLAELAARIGRNEQAIELLQRCLELAPGFAMARHHYALMLDRGNRHQDALVEIDALLVDDPDNPALRNLKAVVLGKLGDYGDAIALYESILRERPKDARVWMSLGHALKTEGKTERAISAYRRALELDPGFGSAWWSLANLKTVRFDARDIAAMQAQLQRDGLADEQRLQVHFALGKALEDAGDHAASFAHYAQGNALRRAQLPYDAAQNSQRRQRAQSVYTPAFFRERAGSGDPDQAPVFIVGMPRAGSTLVEQILSSHPQVEATMELPDLIAIVRDLRARSPRPEATSYHDIVAAMDPAEFRALGQRYLATSRVQRKLGRPFFIDKMPNNFAHVGLIQLILPNAKIIDARRHPMACCFSNFKQHFARGQAFSYDLADMGRYYADYVALMAHFDAVMPGRVHRVVYEHMVADTETQVRALLDYCGLDFDERCLRFFENDRPVRTASSEQVRQPIYRDGVDQWRHFEPWLEPLQLALGPVLQHYPAPPPGAPQQ
;
A
#
# COMPACT_ATOMS: atom_id res chain seq x y z
N LEU A 1 -5.32 22.12 -24.20
CA LEU A 1 -4.89 20.97 -23.38
C LEU A 1 -3.59 20.33 -23.89
N SER A 2 -3.49 20.06 -25.19
CA SER A 2 -2.30 19.45 -25.81
C SER A 2 -1.03 20.31 -25.71
N ALA A 3 -1.16 21.64 -25.66
CA ALA A 3 -0.04 22.59 -25.54
C ALA A 3 0.42 22.84 -24.09
N GLY A 4 -0.08 22.10 -23.08
CA GLY A 4 0.31 22.24 -21.66
C GLY A 4 -0.18 23.52 -20.96
N ARG A 5 -0.91 24.42 -21.64
CA ARG A 5 -1.40 25.67 -21.08
C ARG A 5 -2.72 25.48 -20.31
N LEU A 6 -2.62 24.74 -19.17
CA LEU A 6 -3.80 24.31 -18.39
C LEU A 6 -4.67 25.46 -17.84
N PRO A 7 -4.12 26.57 -17.26
CA PRO A 7 -4.96 27.66 -16.74
C PRO A 7 -5.77 28.37 -17.84
N GLN A 8 -5.17 28.55 -19.01
CA GLN A 8 -5.87 29.17 -20.15
C GLN A 8 -6.98 28.27 -20.69
N ALA A 9 -6.71 26.97 -20.79
CA ALA A 9 -7.72 25.99 -21.19
C ALA A 9 -8.90 25.96 -20.21
N GLU A 10 -8.62 26.00 -18.89
CA GLU A 10 -9.65 26.06 -17.85
C GLU A 10 -10.54 27.30 -18.02
N ALA A 11 -9.95 28.49 -18.19
CA ALA A 11 -10.67 29.73 -18.34
C ALA A 11 -11.63 29.69 -19.56
N LEU A 12 -11.14 29.24 -20.72
CA LEU A 12 -11.94 29.11 -21.94
C LEU A 12 -13.08 28.10 -21.80
N LEU A 13 -12.82 26.94 -21.17
CA LEU A 13 -13.85 25.92 -20.97
C LEU A 13 -14.94 26.40 -20.00
N ARG A 14 -14.55 27.10 -18.92
CA ARG A 14 -15.50 27.68 -17.96
C ARG A 14 -16.34 28.80 -18.61
N GLU A 15 -15.74 29.65 -19.45
CA GLU A 15 -16.44 30.66 -20.22
C GLU A 15 -17.46 30.03 -21.19
N ARG A 16 -17.03 28.98 -21.91
CA ARG A 16 -17.92 28.23 -22.80
C ARG A 16 -19.10 27.61 -22.05
N LEU A 17 -18.88 27.03 -20.90
CA LEU A 17 -19.93 26.43 -20.07
C LEU A 17 -20.84 27.46 -19.42
N ARG A 18 -20.38 28.69 -19.17
CA ARG A 18 -21.26 29.81 -18.77
C ARG A 18 -22.20 30.23 -19.93
N ALA A 19 -21.67 30.28 -21.16
CA ALA A 19 -22.47 30.62 -22.34
C ALA A 19 -23.40 29.46 -22.78
N CYS A 20 -22.94 28.21 -22.63
CA CYS A 20 -23.70 27.03 -23.01
C CYS A 20 -23.54 25.94 -21.93
N PRO A 21 -24.39 25.95 -20.86
CA PRO A 21 -24.28 25.01 -19.72
C PRO A 21 -24.48 23.53 -20.06
N THR A 22 -24.98 23.22 -21.25
CA THR A 22 -25.23 21.86 -21.73
C THR A 22 -24.22 21.38 -22.78
N ASP A 23 -23.11 22.09 -22.97
CA ASP A 23 -22.05 21.67 -23.89
C ASP A 23 -21.27 20.50 -23.34
N ILE A 24 -21.68 19.28 -23.74
CA ILE A 24 -21.10 18.00 -23.29
C ILE A 24 -19.62 17.85 -23.64
N ALA A 25 -19.19 18.44 -24.79
CA ALA A 25 -17.79 18.38 -25.19
C ALA A 25 -16.92 19.24 -24.25
N ALA A 26 -17.39 20.46 -23.93
CA ALA A 26 -16.70 21.33 -22.98
C ALA A 26 -16.67 20.75 -21.57
N MET A 27 -17.77 20.12 -21.10
CA MET A 27 -17.80 19.41 -19.80
C MET A 27 -16.77 18.29 -19.74
N ARG A 28 -16.71 17.42 -20.76
CA ARG A 28 -15.74 16.32 -20.81
C ARG A 28 -14.29 16.83 -20.83
N MET A 29 -14.02 17.89 -21.60
CA MET A 29 -12.67 18.50 -21.66
C MET A 29 -12.28 19.14 -20.33
N LEU A 30 -13.23 19.78 -19.63
CA LEU A 30 -12.99 20.35 -18.30
C LEU A 30 -12.76 19.24 -17.26
N ALA A 31 -13.47 18.12 -17.36
CA ALA A 31 -13.24 16.94 -16.53
C ALA A 31 -11.85 16.33 -16.77
N GLU A 32 -11.41 16.24 -18.03
CA GLU A 32 -10.06 15.78 -18.36
C GLU A 32 -8.99 16.69 -17.74
N LEU A 33 -9.21 18.01 -17.79
CA LEU A 33 -8.32 18.98 -17.15
C LEU A 33 -8.30 18.81 -15.63
N ALA A 34 -9.47 18.70 -15.00
CA ALA A 34 -9.60 18.45 -13.56
C ALA A 34 -8.85 17.17 -13.13
N ALA A 35 -8.98 16.12 -13.91
CA ALA A 35 -8.26 14.85 -13.70
C ALA A 35 -6.73 15.00 -13.77
N ARG A 36 -6.21 15.80 -14.72
CA ARG A 36 -4.77 16.09 -14.89
C ARG A 36 -4.17 16.86 -13.70
N ILE A 37 -4.96 17.70 -13.05
CA ILE A 37 -4.54 18.47 -11.86
C ILE A 37 -4.95 17.80 -10.55
N GLY A 38 -5.37 16.53 -10.60
CA GLY A 38 -5.70 15.73 -9.41
C GLY A 38 -7.05 16.01 -8.75
N ARG A 39 -7.91 16.83 -9.37
CA ARG A 39 -9.26 17.15 -8.87
C ARG A 39 -10.28 16.08 -9.33
N ASN A 40 -10.10 14.85 -8.82
CA ASN A 40 -10.87 13.69 -9.30
C ASN A 40 -12.37 13.82 -9.05
N GLU A 41 -12.81 14.32 -7.88
CA GLU A 41 -14.24 14.49 -7.57
C GLU A 41 -14.92 15.47 -8.55
N GLN A 42 -14.26 16.59 -8.84
CA GLN A 42 -14.80 17.55 -9.83
C GLN A 42 -14.88 16.93 -11.24
N ALA A 43 -13.92 16.06 -11.59
CA ALA A 43 -13.97 15.34 -12.86
C ALA A 43 -15.15 14.35 -12.89
N ILE A 44 -15.40 13.65 -11.79
CA ILE A 44 -16.52 12.72 -11.61
C ILE A 44 -17.86 13.46 -11.79
N GLU A 45 -18.07 14.58 -11.08
CA GLU A 45 -19.29 15.39 -11.16
C GLU A 45 -19.57 15.89 -12.58
N LEU A 46 -18.54 16.40 -13.26
CA LEU A 46 -18.66 16.89 -14.65
C LEU A 46 -18.99 15.77 -15.62
N LEU A 47 -18.40 14.60 -15.47
CA LEU A 47 -18.65 13.44 -16.33
C LEU A 47 -20.01 12.83 -16.06
N GLN A 48 -20.44 12.76 -14.81
CA GLN A 48 -21.79 12.37 -14.45
C GLN A 48 -22.82 13.27 -15.12
N ARG A 49 -22.66 14.59 -15.01
CA ARG A 49 -23.54 15.56 -15.66
C ARG A 49 -23.52 15.42 -17.19
N CYS A 50 -22.35 15.15 -17.75
CA CYS A 50 -22.21 14.90 -19.20
C CYS A 50 -23.03 13.69 -19.64
N LEU A 51 -23.04 12.60 -18.85
CA LEU A 51 -23.78 11.37 -19.15
C LEU A 51 -25.29 11.51 -18.87
N GLU A 52 -25.71 12.35 -17.93
CA GLU A 52 -27.12 12.70 -17.75
C GLU A 52 -27.70 13.38 -19.01
N LEU A 53 -26.90 14.27 -19.65
CA LEU A 53 -27.29 14.98 -20.86
C LEU A 53 -27.14 14.13 -22.14
N ALA A 54 -26.19 13.22 -22.16
CA ALA A 54 -25.87 12.37 -23.31
C ALA A 54 -25.51 10.93 -22.86
N PRO A 55 -26.50 10.10 -22.49
CA PRO A 55 -26.25 8.75 -21.96
C PRO A 55 -25.48 7.83 -22.92
N GLY A 56 -25.57 8.04 -24.23
CA GLY A 56 -24.85 7.27 -25.26
C GLY A 56 -23.43 7.75 -25.56
N PHE A 57 -22.88 8.73 -24.80
CA PHE A 57 -21.55 9.26 -25.09
C PHE A 57 -20.45 8.34 -24.52
N ALA A 58 -20.08 7.31 -25.27
CA ALA A 58 -19.12 6.26 -24.87
C ALA A 58 -17.78 6.82 -24.38
N MET A 59 -17.25 7.88 -25.01
CA MET A 59 -15.97 8.47 -24.58
C MET A 59 -16.07 9.14 -23.19
N ALA A 60 -17.20 9.76 -22.87
CA ALA A 60 -17.42 10.34 -21.54
C ALA A 60 -17.60 9.22 -20.51
N ARG A 61 -18.33 8.15 -20.84
CA ARG A 61 -18.52 6.98 -19.99
C ARG A 61 -17.19 6.28 -19.67
N HIS A 62 -16.32 6.12 -20.65
CA HIS A 62 -14.99 5.56 -20.44
C HIS A 62 -14.15 6.44 -19.49
N HIS A 63 -14.14 7.76 -19.68
CA HIS A 63 -13.45 8.66 -18.75
C HIS A 63 -14.07 8.64 -17.35
N TYR A 64 -15.40 8.53 -17.26
CA TYR A 64 -16.12 8.43 -15.99
C TYR A 64 -15.70 7.16 -15.22
N ALA A 65 -15.67 6.02 -15.88
CA ALA A 65 -15.18 4.77 -15.31
C ALA A 65 -13.75 4.89 -14.78
N LEU A 66 -12.84 5.51 -15.55
CA LEU A 66 -11.46 5.77 -15.11
C LEU A 66 -11.38 6.68 -13.88
N MET A 67 -12.24 7.71 -13.80
CA MET A 67 -12.25 8.65 -12.66
C MET A 67 -12.85 7.99 -11.41
N LEU A 68 -13.90 7.21 -11.56
CA LEU A 68 -14.47 6.39 -10.49
C LEU A 68 -13.42 5.42 -9.93
N ASP A 69 -12.69 4.73 -10.79
CA ASP A 69 -11.60 3.82 -10.38
C ASP A 69 -10.48 4.56 -9.62
N ARG A 70 -10.06 5.75 -10.08
CA ARG A 70 -9.09 6.60 -9.38
C ARG A 70 -9.61 7.15 -8.05
N GLY A 71 -10.92 7.35 -7.94
CA GLY A 71 -11.62 7.76 -6.72
C GLY A 71 -11.90 6.62 -5.75
N ASN A 72 -11.37 5.41 -5.99
CA ASN A 72 -11.64 4.17 -5.26
C ASN A 72 -13.11 3.71 -5.28
N ARG A 73 -13.90 4.20 -6.23
CA ARG A 73 -15.28 3.78 -6.50
C ARG A 73 -15.29 2.63 -7.51
N HIS A 74 -14.59 1.54 -7.18
CA HIS A 74 -14.32 0.43 -8.11
C HIS A 74 -15.58 -0.29 -8.56
N GLN A 75 -16.60 -0.43 -7.68
CA GLN A 75 -17.86 -1.07 -8.04
C GLN A 75 -18.63 -0.25 -9.08
N ASP A 76 -18.70 1.08 -8.87
CA ASP A 76 -19.36 1.98 -9.83
C ASP A 76 -18.60 2.00 -11.17
N ALA A 77 -17.26 1.98 -11.12
CA ALA A 77 -16.44 1.89 -12.33
C ALA A 77 -16.74 0.62 -13.12
N LEU A 78 -16.94 -0.52 -12.45
CA LEU A 78 -17.26 -1.80 -13.09
C LEU A 78 -18.59 -1.73 -13.85
N VAL A 79 -19.63 -1.11 -13.26
CA VAL A 79 -20.93 -0.91 -13.90
C VAL A 79 -20.78 -0.12 -15.21
N GLU A 80 -20.00 0.95 -15.20
CA GLU A 80 -19.79 1.79 -16.40
C GLU A 80 -18.96 1.09 -17.48
N ILE A 81 -17.98 0.26 -17.06
CA ILE A 81 -17.20 -0.56 -18.01
C ILE A 81 -18.07 -1.65 -18.63
N ASP A 82 -18.91 -2.29 -17.84
CA ASP A 82 -19.84 -3.33 -18.34
C ASP A 82 -20.82 -2.75 -19.35
N ALA A 83 -21.35 -1.55 -19.10
CA ALA A 83 -22.20 -0.84 -20.06
C ALA A 83 -21.46 -0.57 -21.39
N LEU A 84 -20.17 -0.22 -21.37
CA LEU A 84 -19.38 -0.05 -22.58
C LEU A 84 -19.11 -1.37 -23.31
N LEU A 85 -18.94 -2.45 -22.58
CA LEU A 85 -18.70 -3.79 -23.16
C LEU A 85 -19.95 -4.42 -23.76
N VAL A 86 -21.16 -3.91 -23.47
CA VAL A 86 -22.40 -4.32 -24.17
C VAL A 86 -22.33 -3.90 -25.65
N ASP A 87 -21.82 -2.70 -25.92
CA ASP A 87 -21.72 -2.16 -27.28
C ASP A 87 -20.48 -2.67 -28.04
N ASP A 88 -19.38 -2.94 -27.33
CA ASP A 88 -18.09 -3.38 -27.91
C ASP A 88 -17.46 -4.48 -27.01
N PRO A 89 -18.01 -5.71 -27.04
CA PRO A 89 -17.63 -6.80 -26.12
C PRO A 89 -16.19 -7.28 -26.30
N ASP A 90 -15.64 -7.13 -27.49
CA ASP A 90 -14.29 -7.58 -27.83
C ASP A 90 -13.21 -6.51 -27.69
N ASN A 91 -13.54 -5.32 -27.18
CA ASN A 91 -12.60 -4.25 -27.00
C ASN A 91 -11.52 -4.61 -25.98
N PRO A 92 -10.25 -4.80 -26.40
CA PRO A 92 -9.21 -5.27 -25.50
C PRO A 92 -8.82 -4.22 -24.45
N ALA A 93 -8.99 -2.93 -24.75
CA ALA A 93 -8.69 -1.86 -23.79
C ALA A 93 -9.75 -1.84 -22.66
N LEU A 94 -11.03 -2.03 -22.99
CA LEU A 94 -12.11 -2.11 -22.00
C LEU A 94 -12.01 -3.40 -21.17
N ARG A 95 -11.73 -4.54 -21.81
CA ARG A 95 -11.49 -5.82 -21.09
C ARG A 95 -10.30 -5.72 -20.15
N ASN A 96 -9.21 -5.07 -20.59
CA ASN A 96 -8.05 -4.83 -19.73
C ASN A 96 -8.40 -3.90 -18.55
N LEU A 97 -9.15 -2.84 -18.79
CA LEU A 97 -9.62 -1.94 -17.71
C LEU A 97 -10.52 -2.69 -16.72
N LYS A 98 -11.45 -3.53 -17.23
CA LYS A 98 -12.29 -4.40 -16.39
C LYS A 98 -11.42 -5.31 -15.51
N ALA A 99 -10.43 -5.98 -16.08
CA ALA A 99 -9.53 -6.86 -15.33
C ALA A 99 -8.75 -6.13 -14.23
N VAL A 100 -8.29 -4.90 -14.50
CA VAL A 100 -7.63 -4.05 -13.48
C VAL A 100 -8.59 -3.72 -12.32
N VAL A 101 -9.83 -3.33 -12.63
CA VAL A 101 -10.84 -2.98 -11.62
C VAL A 101 -11.24 -4.21 -10.79
N LEU A 102 -11.46 -5.37 -11.42
CA LEU A 102 -11.73 -6.64 -10.73
C LEU A 102 -10.60 -7.00 -9.77
N GLY A 103 -9.33 -6.86 -10.19
CA GLY A 103 -8.19 -7.09 -9.31
C GLY A 103 -8.14 -6.15 -8.09
N LYS A 104 -8.67 -4.92 -8.20
CA LYS A 104 -8.80 -3.99 -7.06
C LYS A 104 -9.95 -4.35 -6.14
N LEU A 105 -11.01 -4.97 -6.67
CA LEU A 105 -12.13 -5.52 -5.91
C LEU A 105 -11.79 -6.86 -5.22
N GLY A 106 -10.64 -7.48 -5.57
CA GLY A 106 -10.22 -8.78 -5.06
C GLY A 106 -10.72 -9.98 -5.88
N ASP A 107 -11.36 -9.73 -7.02
CA ASP A 107 -11.94 -10.77 -7.89
C ASP A 107 -10.88 -11.22 -8.92
N TYR A 108 -9.79 -11.83 -8.40
CA TYR A 108 -8.59 -12.17 -9.19
C TYR A 108 -8.84 -13.26 -10.22
N GLY A 109 -9.73 -14.23 -9.94
CA GLY A 109 -10.07 -15.29 -10.87
C GLY A 109 -10.62 -14.74 -12.20
N ASP A 110 -11.59 -13.83 -12.12
CA ASP A 110 -12.20 -13.18 -13.29
C ASP A 110 -11.19 -12.25 -14.00
N ALA A 111 -10.35 -11.54 -13.23
CA ALA A 111 -9.29 -10.72 -13.82
C ALA A 111 -8.30 -11.56 -14.63
N ILE A 112 -7.87 -12.72 -14.11
CA ILE A 112 -6.97 -13.66 -14.80
C ILE A 112 -7.62 -14.17 -16.09
N ALA A 113 -8.88 -14.60 -16.03
CA ALA A 113 -9.60 -15.09 -17.21
C ALA A 113 -9.67 -14.04 -18.33
N LEU A 114 -9.90 -12.77 -17.98
CA LEU A 114 -9.89 -11.65 -18.93
C LEU A 114 -8.49 -11.41 -19.53
N TYR A 115 -7.43 -11.38 -18.72
CA TYR A 115 -6.07 -11.23 -19.25
C TYR A 115 -5.70 -12.38 -20.18
N GLU A 116 -6.04 -13.62 -19.84
CA GLU A 116 -5.80 -14.78 -20.69
C GLU A 116 -6.56 -14.69 -22.02
N SER A 117 -7.80 -14.17 -21.99
CA SER A 117 -8.58 -13.96 -23.21
C SER A 117 -7.93 -12.92 -24.13
N ILE A 118 -7.46 -11.81 -23.58
CA ILE A 118 -6.74 -10.77 -24.34
C ILE A 118 -5.45 -11.34 -24.93
N LEU A 119 -4.69 -12.14 -24.18
CA LEU A 119 -3.42 -12.71 -24.62
C LEU A 119 -3.57 -13.79 -25.68
N ARG A 120 -4.72 -14.48 -25.77
CA ARG A 120 -5.03 -15.37 -26.91
C ARG A 120 -5.11 -14.62 -28.24
N GLU A 121 -5.64 -13.39 -28.22
CA GLU A 121 -5.75 -12.52 -29.39
C GLU A 121 -4.47 -11.72 -29.64
N ARG A 122 -3.78 -11.30 -28.57
CA ARG A 122 -2.61 -10.42 -28.58
C ARG A 122 -1.43 -11.01 -27.80
N PRO A 123 -0.84 -12.13 -28.23
CA PRO A 123 0.19 -12.87 -27.49
C PRO A 123 1.51 -12.12 -27.32
N LYS A 124 1.70 -10.99 -28.05
CA LYS A 124 2.91 -10.17 -28.00
C LYS A 124 2.78 -8.91 -27.13
N ASP A 125 1.71 -8.78 -26.34
CA ASP A 125 1.53 -7.64 -25.45
C ASP A 125 2.22 -7.89 -24.10
N ALA A 126 3.47 -7.38 -23.96
CA ALA A 126 4.27 -7.53 -22.75
C ALA A 126 3.59 -6.93 -21.51
N ARG A 127 2.81 -5.85 -21.67
CA ARG A 127 2.13 -5.20 -20.54
C ARG A 127 0.98 -6.05 -20.00
N VAL A 128 0.26 -6.73 -20.87
CA VAL A 128 -0.83 -7.64 -20.45
C VAL A 128 -0.23 -8.89 -19.79
N TRP A 129 0.90 -9.42 -20.30
CA TRP A 129 1.65 -10.49 -19.61
C TRP A 129 2.09 -10.09 -18.21
N MET A 130 2.56 -8.85 -18.06
CA MET A 130 2.93 -8.29 -16.75
C MET A 130 1.72 -8.21 -15.79
N SER A 131 0.56 -7.73 -16.28
CA SER A 131 -0.67 -7.62 -15.49
C SER A 131 -1.21 -8.99 -15.08
N LEU A 132 -1.17 -9.97 -15.98
CA LEU A 132 -1.48 -11.36 -15.68
C LEU A 132 -0.57 -11.92 -14.57
N GLY A 133 0.74 -11.68 -14.67
CA GLY A 133 1.71 -12.09 -13.67
C GLY A 133 1.39 -11.53 -12.27
N HIS A 134 0.98 -10.26 -12.17
CA HIS A 134 0.57 -9.64 -10.91
C HIS A 134 -0.70 -10.27 -10.32
N ALA A 135 -1.70 -10.54 -11.13
CA ALA A 135 -2.93 -11.19 -10.68
C ALA A 135 -2.66 -12.61 -10.19
N LEU A 136 -1.89 -13.40 -10.97
CA LEU A 136 -1.48 -14.76 -10.62
C LEU A 136 -0.67 -14.82 -9.33
N LYS A 137 0.31 -13.90 -9.15
CA LYS A 137 1.08 -13.78 -7.91
C LYS A 137 0.18 -13.54 -6.71
N THR A 138 -0.77 -12.62 -6.83
CA THR A 138 -1.67 -12.26 -5.72
C THR A 138 -2.56 -13.44 -5.33
N GLU A 139 -3.01 -14.23 -6.30
CA GLU A 139 -3.79 -15.45 -6.09
C GLU A 139 -2.93 -16.64 -5.60
N GLY A 140 -1.60 -16.49 -5.54
CA GLY A 140 -0.68 -17.55 -5.09
C GLY A 140 -0.26 -18.54 -6.16
N LYS A 141 -0.57 -18.30 -7.43
CA LYS A 141 -0.16 -19.12 -8.57
C LYS A 141 1.25 -18.76 -9.05
N THR A 142 2.23 -18.96 -8.16
CA THR A 142 3.61 -18.43 -8.28
C THR A 142 4.32 -18.86 -9.56
N GLU A 143 4.29 -20.16 -9.91
CA GLU A 143 4.96 -20.68 -11.12
C GLU A 143 4.39 -20.07 -12.40
N ARG A 144 3.08 -19.90 -12.46
CA ARG A 144 2.43 -19.24 -13.60
C ARG A 144 2.76 -17.75 -13.65
N ALA A 145 2.88 -17.09 -12.49
CA ALA A 145 3.30 -15.69 -12.42
C ALA A 145 4.74 -15.51 -12.93
N ILE A 146 5.66 -16.42 -12.54
CA ILE A 146 7.05 -16.44 -13.05
C ILE A 146 7.04 -16.58 -14.58
N SER A 147 6.29 -17.54 -15.12
CA SER A 147 6.18 -17.77 -16.57
C SER A 147 5.65 -16.52 -17.29
N ALA A 148 4.65 -15.83 -16.73
CA ALA A 148 4.10 -14.62 -17.33
C ALA A 148 5.12 -13.45 -17.31
N TYR A 149 5.85 -13.25 -16.22
CA TYR A 149 6.91 -12.23 -16.16
C TYR A 149 8.08 -12.54 -17.10
N ARG A 150 8.51 -13.82 -17.19
CA ARG A 150 9.54 -14.25 -18.16
C ARG A 150 9.08 -13.98 -19.59
N ARG A 151 7.82 -14.27 -19.91
CA ARG A 151 7.26 -13.96 -21.23
C ARG A 151 7.24 -12.47 -21.55
N ALA A 152 6.93 -11.62 -20.57
CA ALA A 152 7.03 -10.18 -20.74
C ALA A 152 8.48 -9.74 -21.07
N LEU A 153 9.50 -10.35 -20.44
CA LEU A 153 10.92 -10.05 -20.69
C LEU A 153 11.43 -10.58 -22.04
N GLU A 154 10.91 -11.71 -22.52
CA GLU A 154 11.20 -12.19 -23.88
C GLU A 154 10.71 -11.21 -24.95
N LEU A 155 9.58 -10.55 -24.69
CA LEU A 155 8.98 -9.57 -25.61
C LEU A 155 9.64 -8.19 -25.50
N ASP A 156 10.01 -7.79 -24.29
CA ASP A 156 10.68 -6.52 -23.99
C ASP A 156 11.77 -6.74 -22.92
N PRO A 157 13.02 -7.03 -23.29
CA PRO A 157 14.12 -7.21 -22.33
C PRO A 157 14.42 -5.97 -21.49
N GLY A 158 14.00 -4.77 -21.92
CA GLY A 158 14.13 -3.51 -21.19
C GLY A 158 13.04 -3.27 -20.15
N PHE A 159 12.08 -4.19 -20.02
CA PHE A 159 10.94 -4.02 -19.12
C PHE A 159 11.33 -4.19 -17.64
N GLY A 160 11.90 -3.15 -17.06
CA GLY A 160 12.41 -3.14 -15.67
C GLY A 160 11.39 -3.62 -14.64
N SER A 161 10.10 -3.29 -14.83
CA SER A 161 9.02 -3.77 -13.95
C SER A 161 8.92 -5.30 -13.90
N ALA A 162 9.20 -6.00 -15.00
CA ALA A 162 9.16 -7.46 -15.03
C ALA A 162 10.40 -8.05 -14.32
N TRP A 163 11.59 -7.47 -14.50
CA TRP A 163 12.78 -7.85 -13.74
C TRP A 163 12.55 -7.67 -12.24
N TRP A 164 12.05 -6.48 -11.84
CA TRP A 164 11.75 -6.22 -10.45
C TRP A 164 10.66 -7.14 -9.88
N SER A 165 9.63 -7.47 -10.66
CA SER A 165 8.56 -8.36 -10.20
C SER A 165 9.05 -9.76 -9.93
N LEU A 166 9.94 -10.30 -10.78
CA LEU A 166 10.62 -11.58 -10.53
C LEU A 166 11.48 -11.51 -9.27
N ALA A 167 12.31 -10.48 -9.12
CA ALA A 167 13.15 -10.28 -7.94
C ALA A 167 12.32 -10.18 -6.64
N ASN A 168 11.19 -9.48 -6.73
CA ASN A 168 10.30 -9.22 -5.59
C ASN A 168 9.46 -10.45 -5.16
N LEU A 169 9.43 -11.53 -5.93
CA LEU A 169 8.92 -12.82 -5.48
C LEU A 169 9.81 -13.41 -4.38
N LYS A 170 11.12 -13.14 -4.40
CA LYS A 170 12.13 -13.61 -3.44
C LYS A 170 12.39 -15.12 -3.46
N THR A 171 11.58 -15.86 -4.18
CA THR A 171 11.74 -17.30 -4.44
C THR A 171 12.52 -17.57 -5.73
N VAL A 172 12.57 -16.59 -6.64
CA VAL A 172 13.31 -16.71 -7.91
C VAL A 172 14.79 -16.45 -7.65
N ARG A 173 15.63 -17.37 -8.10
CA ARG A 173 17.09 -17.21 -8.17
C ARG A 173 17.47 -16.88 -9.62
N PHE A 174 18.16 -15.75 -9.81
CA PHE A 174 18.66 -15.34 -11.10
C PHE A 174 19.98 -16.05 -11.41
N ASP A 175 20.12 -16.53 -12.62
CA ASP A 175 21.38 -17.09 -13.09
C ASP A 175 22.33 -16.01 -13.65
N ALA A 176 23.54 -16.42 -14.06
CA ALA A 176 24.53 -15.52 -14.64
C ALA A 176 24.05 -14.83 -15.94
N ARG A 177 23.16 -15.47 -16.71
CA ARG A 177 22.61 -14.90 -17.95
C ARG A 177 21.60 -13.80 -17.62
N ASP A 178 20.76 -14.00 -16.60
CA ASP A 178 19.83 -13.01 -16.13
C ASP A 178 20.57 -11.75 -15.63
N ILE A 179 21.62 -11.94 -14.82
CA ILE A 179 22.46 -10.86 -14.30
C ILE A 179 23.11 -10.08 -15.45
N ALA A 180 23.73 -10.78 -16.41
CA ALA A 180 24.34 -10.15 -17.57
C ALA A 180 23.30 -9.40 -18.43
N ALA A 181 22.09 -9.97 -18.60
CA ALA A 181 21.01 -9.31 -19.35
C ALA A 181 20.58 -8.01 -18.66
N MET A 182 20.37 -8.00 -17.33
CA MET A 182 20.05 -6.81 -16.56
C MET A 182 21.16 -5.75 -16.63
N GLN A 183 22.44 -6.16 -16.52
CA GLN A 183 23.58 -5.25 -16.65
C GLN A 183 23.64 -4.61 -18.03
N ALA A 184 23.41 -5.39 -19.09
CA ALA A 184 23.36 -4.88 -20.47
C ALA A 184 22.23 -3.85 -20.66
N GLN A 185 21.06 -4.02 -20.01
CA GLN A 185 20.01 -3.01 -20.08
C GLN A 185 20.42 -1.67 -19.46
N LEU A 186 21.18 -1.67 -18.37
CA LEU A 186 21.67 -0.44 -17.76
C LEU A 186 22.65 0.35 -18.63
N GLN A 187 23.32 -0.31 -19.56
CA GLN A 187 24.25 0.32 -20.53
C GLN A 187 23.54 0.89 -21.76
N ARG A 188 22.23 0.63 -21.94
CA ARG A 188 21.50 1.14 -23.11
C ARG A 188 21.24 2.64 -22.99
N ASP A 189 21.54 3.36 -24.06
CA ASP A 189 21.13 4.74 -24.21
C ASP A 189 19.59 4.84 -24.27
N GLY A 190 19.04 5.88 -23.62
CA GLY A 190 17.60 6.15 -23.64
C GLY A 190 16.73 5.25 -22.75
N LEU A 191 17.31 4.39 -21.90
CA LEU A 191 16.54 3.66 -20.91
C LEU A 191 15.92 4.67 -19.91
N ALA A 192 14.59 4.69 -19.83
CA ALA A 192 13.87 5.59 -18.93
C ALA A 192 14.26 5.35 -17.47
N ASP A 193 14.34 6.41 -16.66
CA ASP A 193 14.76 6.34 -15.25
C ASP A 193 13.92 5.37 -14.43
N GLU A 194 12.62 5.28 -14.70
CA GLU A 194 11.74 4.32 -14.02
C GLU A 194 12.15 2.86 -14.32
N GLN A 195 12.50 2.55 -15.55
CA GLN A 195 13.00 1.21 -15.91
C GLN A 195 14.38 0.97 -15.32
N ARG A 196 15.25 1.98 -15.36
CA ARG A 196 16.61 1.93 -14.83
C ARG A 196 16.62 1.63 -13.33
N LEU A 197 15.81 2.35 -12.54
CA LEU A 197 15.74 2.12 -11.10
C LEU A 197 15.22 0.72 -10.76
N GLN A 198 14.24 0.21 -11.52
CA GLN A 198 13.70 -1.13 -11.30
C GLN A 198 14.71 -2.23 -11.60
N VAL A 199 15.52 -2.06 -12.64
CA VAL A 199 16.63 -2.97 -12.95
C VAL A 199 17.71 -2.92 -11.86
N HIS A 200 18.03 -1.74 -11.30
CA HIS A 200 18.93 -1.64 -10.16
C HIS A 200 18.43 -2.41 -8.94
N PHE A 201 17.16 -2.30 -8.57
CA PHE A 201 16.61 -3.08 -7.47
C PHE A 201 16.62 -4.59 -7.76
N ALA A 202 16.36 -5.01 -9.00
CA ALA A 202 16.42 -6.42 -9.38
C ALA A 202 17.86 -6.96 -9.32
N LEU A 203 18.85 -6.21 -9.82
CA LEU A 203 20.27 -6.56 -9.72
C LEU A 203 20.74 -6.58 -8.26
N GLY A 204 20.30 -5.62 -7.44
CA GLY A 204 20.60 -5.64 -6.02
C GLY A 204 20.19 -6.96 -5.37
N LYS A 205 18.97 -7.45 -5.68
CA LYS A 205 18.50 -8.75 -5.18
C LYS A 205 19.25 -9.94 -5.79
N ALA A 206 19.53 -9.93 -7.09
CA ALA A 206 20.24 -11.01 -7.76
C ALA A 206 21.66 -11.19 -7.19
N LEU A 207 22.38 -10.09 -6.98
CA LEU A 207 23.73 -10.09 -6.42
C LEU A 207 23.75 -10.43 -4.92
N GLU A 208 22.74 -10.00 -4.14
CA GLU A 208 22.53 -10.46 -2.76
C GLU A 208 22.42 -11.99 -2.71
N ASP A 209 21.62 -12.57 -3.60
CA ASP A 209 21.43 -14.03 -3.68
C ASP A 209 22.70 -14.77 -4.13
N ALA A 210 23.56 -14.10 -4.88
CA ALA A 210 24.87 -14.61 -5.30
C ALA A 210 25.97 -14.41 -4.24
N GLY A 211 25.67 -13.73 -3.10
CA GLY A 211 26.63 -13.46 -2.02
C GLY A 211 27.53 -12.24 -2.26
N ASP A 212 27.38 -11.52 -3.37
CA ASP A 212 28.12 -10.27 -3.63
C ASP A 212 27.39 -9.08 -2.99
N HIS A 213 27.54 -8.95 -1.66
CA HIS A 213 26.85 -7.92 -0.87
C HIS A 213 27.31 -6.50 -1.21
N ALA A 214 28.56 -6.32 -1.63
CA ALA A 214 29.10 -5.00 -1.99
C ALA A 214 28.45 -4.49 -3.28
N ALA A 215 28.45 -5.28 -4.35
CA ALA A 215 27.80 -4.92 -5.61
C ALA A 215 26.28 -4.82 -5.43
N SER A 216 25.68 -5.70 -4.64
CA SER A 216 24.26 -5.64 -4.26
C SER A 216 23.90 -4.30 -3.64
N PHE A 217 24.63 -3.87 -2.59
CA PHE A 217 24.40 -2.59 -1.94
C PHE A 217 24.56 -1.41 -2.89
N ALA A 218 25.58 -1.41 -3.73
CA ALA A 218 25.80 -0.36 -4.73
C ALA A 218 24.60 -0.22 -5.68
N HIS A 219 24.01 -1.33 -6.14
CA HIS A 219 22.81 -1.30 -6.98
C HIS A 219 21.57 -0.82 -6.21
N TYR A 220 21.33 -1.28 -4.98
CA TYR A 220 20.24 -0.74 -4.16
C TYR A 220 20.40 0.76 -3.93
N ALA A 221 21.60 1.24 -3.62
CA ALA A 221 21.87 2.67 -3.41
C ALA A 221 21.59 3.51 -4.66
N GLN A 222 22.00 3.04 -5.86
CA GLN A 222 21.72 3.72 -7.12
C GLN A 222 20.22 3.76 -7.44
N GLY A 223 19.51 2.64 -7.27
CA GLY A 223 18.05 2.59 -7.46
C GLY A 223 17.31 3.55 -6.51
N ASN A 224 17.72 3.58 -5.24
CA ASN A 224 17.18 4.50 -4.24
C ASN A 224 17.46 5.96 -4.59
N ALA A 225 18.68 6.30 -5.02
CA ALA A 225 19.06 7.67 -5.39
C ALA A 225 18.20 8.18 -6.57
N LEU A 226 18.00 7.36 -7.61
CA LEU A 226 17.11 7.68 -8.73
C LEU A 226 15.67 7.94 -8.26
N ARG A 227 15.15 7.11 -7.36
CA ARG A 227 13.79 7.30 -6.85
C ARG A 227 13.66 8.51 -5.94
N ARG A 228 14.65 8.76 -5.08
CA ARG A 228 14.68 9.94 -4.20
C ARG A 228 14.66 11.25 -5.00
N ALA A 229 15.37 11.31 -6.12
CA ALA A 229 15.37 12.48 -7.00
C ALA A 229 13.97 12.80 -7.57
N GLN A 230 13.11 11.79 -7.72
CA GLN A 230 11.74 11.92 -8.23
C GLN A 230 10.70 12.21 -7.11
N LEU A 231 11.01 11.86 -5.87
CA LEU A 231 10.10 11.95 -4.72
C LEU A 231 10.74 12.77 -3.60
N PRO A 232 10.50 14.09 -3.55
CA PRO A 232 10.99 14.90 -2.45
C PRO A 232 10.39 14.43 -1.12
N TYR A 233 11.25 14.33 -0.10
CA TYR A 233 10.87 13.98 1.26
C TYR A 233 11.56 14.91 2.25
N ASP A 234 10.81 15.37 3.24
CA ASP A 234 11.27 16.21 4.34
C ASP A 234 11.03 15.51 5.67
N ALA A 235 12.11 14.99 6.26
CA ALA A 235 12.06 14.31 7.55
C ALA A 235 11.65 15.25 8.69
N ALA A 236 12.03 16.54 8.63
CA ALA A 236 11.65 17.52 9.66
C ALA A 236 10.14 17.74 9.71
N GLN A 237 9.49 17.79 8.54
CA GLN A 237 8.04 17.91 8.46
C GLN A 237 7.33 16.67 9.07
N ASN A 238 7.90 15.47 8.90
CA ASN A 238 7.37 14.26 9.53
C ASN A 238 7.47 14.36 11.07
N SER A 239 8.63 14.76 11.60
CA SER A 239 8.83 14.93 13.04
C SER A 239 7.90 16.00 13.63
N GLN A 240 7.65 17.10 12.91
CA GLN A 240 6.67 18.12 13.33
C GLN A 240 5.25 17.56 13.41
N ARG A 241 4.83 16.72 12.43
CA ARG A 241 3.53 16.05 12.47
C ARG A 241 3.41 15.14 13.67
N ARG A 242 4.44 14.36 14.00
CA ARG A 242 4.50 13.53 15.20
C ARG A 242 4.35 14.38 16.48
N GLN A 243 5.14 15.45 16.62
CA GLN A 243 5.08 16.36 17.77
C GLN A 243 3.67 16.96 17.91
N ARG A 244 3.04 17.34 16.80
CA ARG A 244 1.69 17.87 16.83
C ARG A 244 0.67 16.81 17.26
N ALA A 245 0.78 15.58 16.79
CA ALA A 245 -0.05 14.47 17.25
C ALA A 245 0.07 14.28 18.77
N GLN A 246 1.31 14.26 19.29
CA GLN A 246 1.57 14.12 20.73
C GLN A 246 0.98 15.26 21.56
N SER A 247 0.98 16.49 21.04
CA SER A 247 0.40 17.64 21.76
C SER A 247 -1.13 17.65 21.77
N VAL A 248 -1.78 17.07 20.74
CA VAL A 248 -3.24 16.98 20.63
C VAL A 248 -3.78 15.79 21.43
N TYR A 249 -3.23 14.60 21.20
CA TYR A 249 -3.75 13.37 21.78
C TYR A 249 -3.27 13.16 23.22
N THR A 250 -3.81 13.92 24.16
CA THR A 250 -3.52 13.81 25.60
C THR A 250 -4.53 12.87 26.28
N PRO A 251 -4.26 12.38 27.53
CA PRO A 251 -5.24 11.63 28.30
C PRO A 251 -6.55 12.41 28.56
N ALA A 252 -6.45 13.72 28.75
CA ALA A 252 -7.62 14.59 28.92
C ALA A 252 -8.45 14.64 27.64
N PHE A 253 -7.79 14.83 26.50
CA PHE A 253 -8.44 14.88 25.18
C PHE A 253 -9.28 13.63 24.88
N PHE A 254 -8.75 12.43 25.19
CA PHE A 254 -9.48 11.18 25.00
C PHE A 254 -10.63 11.01 26.01
N ARG A 255 -10.43 11.41 27.29
CA ARG A 255 -11.50 11.34 28.28
C ARG A 255 -12.71 12.22 27.94
N GLU A 256 -12.45 13.45 27.48
CA GLU A 256 -13.50 14.40 27.08
C GLU A 256 -14.33 13.92 25.88
N ARG A 257 -13.76 13.03 25.06
CA ARG A 257 -14.37 12.48 23.84
C ARG A 257 -14.75 11.01 23.97
N ALA A 258 -14.72 10.48 25.18
CA ALA A 258 -15.08 9.08 25.42
C ALA A 258 -16.53 8.80 24.96
N GLY A 259 -16.72 7.71 24.20
CA GLY A 259 -18.03 7.30 23.69
C GLY A 259 -18.56 8.09 22.49
N SER A 260 -17.79 9.06 21.95
CA SER A 260 -18.21 9.85 20.79
C SER A 260 -18.12 9.10 19.45
N GLY A 261 -17.30 8.05 19.35
CA GLY A 261 -17.13 7.24 18.14
C GLY A 261 -18.23 6.21 17.91
N ASP A 262 -18.10 5.45 16.83
CA ASP A 262 -18.96 4.29 16.58
C ASP A 262 -18.50 3.09 17.45
N PRO A 263 -19.39 2.42 18.19
CA PRO A 263 -19.03 1.36 19.13
C PRO A 263 -18.72 0.00 18.48
N ASP A 264 -18.71 -0.12 17.15
CA ASP A 264 -18.44 -1.37 16.44
C ASP A 264 -17.05 -1.93 16.85
N GLN A 265 -16.99 -3.25 17.10
CA GLN A 265 -15.80 -3.98 17.51
C GLN A 265 -15.16 -4.80 16.39
N ALA A 266 -15.79 -4.84 15.22
CA ALA A 266 -15.35 -5.67 14.11
C ALA A 266 -13.96 -5.29 13.53
N PRO A 267 -13.53 -4.01 13.52
CA PRO A 267 -12.25 -3.64 12.92
C PRO A 267 -11.04 -4.06 13.78
N VAL A 268 -10.06 -4.70 13.13
CA VAL A 268 -8.73 -5.01 13.68
C VAL A 268 -7.69 -4.32 12.82
N PHE A 269 -7.08 -3.27 13.35
CA PHE A 269 -6.02 -2.52 12.64
C PHE A 269 -4.65 -3.11 12.92
N ILE A 270 -3.92 -3.47 11.86
CA ILE A 270 -2.51 -3.86 11.95
C ILE A 270 -1.67 -2.71 11.41
N VAL A 271 -0.95 -2.06 12.31
CA VAL A 271 -0.12 -0.89 12.04
C VAL A 271 1.35 -1.17 12.29
N GLY A 272 2.24 -0.23 11.98
CA GLY A 272 3.68 -0.32 12.21
C GLY A 272 4.48 0.17 11.01
N MET A 273 5.74 -0.25 10.92
CA MET A 273 6.55 0.01 9.73
C MET A 273 6.23 -1.01 8.63
N PRO A 274 6.29 -0.63 7.35
CA PRO A 274 6.39 -1.62 6.29
C PRO A 274 7.55 -2.58 6.56
N ARG A 275 7.44 -3.83 6.15
CA ARG A 275 8.47 -4.88 6.35
C ARG A 275 8.72 -5.27 7.82
N ALA A 276 7.87 -4.88 8.75
CA ALA A 276 7.95 -5.25 10.17
C ALA A 276 7.25 -6.58 10.52
N GLY A 277 6.75 -7.33 9.54
CA GLY A 277 6.04 -8.59 9.79
C GLY A 277 4.51 -8.44 9.85
N SER A 278 3.94 -7.28 9.50
CA SER A 278 2.49 -7.04 9.53
C SER A 278 1.69 -8.03 8.68
N THR A 279 2.23 -8.50 7.54
CA THR A 279 1.57 -9.52 6.70
C THR A 279 1.57 -10.90 7.38
N LEU A 280 2.58 -11.23 8.19
CA LEU A 280 2.59 -12.46 8.99
C LEU A 280 1.48 -12.41 10.05
N VAL A 281 1.38 -11.30 10.78
CA VAL A 281 0.31 -11.10 11.78
C VAL A 281 -1.08 -11.17 11.14
N GLU A 282 -1.26 -10.55 9.99
CA GLU A 282 -2.49 -10.61 9.19
C GLU A 282 -2.81 -12.05 8.78
N GLN A 283 -1.84 -12.81 8.30
CA GLN A 283 -2.01 -14.20 7.86
C GLN A 283 -2.39 -15.11 9.03
N ILE A 284 -1.73 -14.96 10.19
CA ILE A 284 -2.06 -15.68 11.42
C ILE A 284 -3.51 -15.40 11.83
N LEU A 285 -3.89 -14.15 12.00
CA LEU A 285 -5.24 -13.77 12.44
C LEU A 285 -6.32 -14.17 11.42
N SER A 286 -6.07 -14.01 10.13
CA SER A 286 -7.05 -14.37 9.10
C SER A 286 -7.24 -15.88 8.93
N SER A 287 -6.41 -16.71 9.56
CA SER A 287 -6.59 -18.15 9.65
C SER A 287 -7.62 -18.53 10.71
N HIS A 288 -7.96 -17.61 11.62
CA HIS A 288 -9.03 -17.80 12.59
C HIS A 288 -10.41 -17.74 11.90
N PRO A 289 -11.37 -18.64 12.23
CA PRO A 289 -12.66 -18.73 11.55
C PRO A 289 -13.55 -17.50 11.68
N GLN A 290 -13.36 -16.70 12.74
CA GLN A 290 -14.13 -15.48 12.99
C GLN A 290 -13.50 -14.21 12.37
N VAL A 291 -12.33 -14.31 11.75
CA VAL A 291 -11.58 -13.15 11.23
C VAL A 291 -11.43 -13.25 9.73
N GLU A 292 -11.82 -12.20 8.99
CA GLU A 292 -11.52 -12.07 7.57
C GLU A 292 -10.42 -11.03 7.34
N ALA A 293 -9.47 -11.37 6.47
CA ALA A 293 -8.55 -10.38 5.95
C ALA A 293 -9.21 -9.60 4.81
N THR A 294 -8.88 -8.34 4.73
CA THR A 294 -9.23 -7.53 3.57
C THR A 294 -7.98 -7.23 2.74
N MET A 295 -7.57 -6.00 2.67
CA MET A 295 -6.33 -5.55 2.03
C MET A 295 -5.79 -4.31 2.75
N GLU A 296 -4.81 -3.63 2.17
CA GLU A 296 -4.42 -2.29 2.60
C GLU A 296 -5.53 -1.31 2.20
N LEU A 297 -6.47 -1.08 3.15
CA LEU A 297 -7.67 -0.27 2.87
C LEU A 297 -7.33 1.20 2.72
N PRO A 298 -7.83 1.88 1.67
CA PRO A 298 -7.59 3.31 1.47
C PRO A 298 -8.50 4.19 2.33
N ASP A 299 -9.46 3.62 3.04
CA ASP A 299 -10.60 4.29 3.65
C ASP A 299 -10.20 5.30 4.73
N LEU A 300 -9.31 4.92 5.66
CA LEU A 300 -8.82 5.82 6.68
C LEU A 300 -8.00 6.97 6.08
N ILE A 301 -7.17 6.69 5.09
CA ILE A 301 -6.38 7.70 4.38
C ILE A 301 -7.30 8.65 3.61
N ALA A 302 -8.40 8.16 3.04
CA ALA A 302 -9.41 9.00 2.40
C ALA A 302 -10.09 9.94 3.40
N ILE A 303 -10.46 9.45 4.59
CA ILE A 303 -10.99 10.29 5.67
C ILE A 303 -9.98 11.40 6.06
N VAL A 304 -8.72 11.06 6.27
CA VAL A 304 -7.66 12.02 6.61
C VAL A 304 -7.45 13.06 5.51
N ARG A 305 -7.48 12.65 4.25
CA ARG A 305 -7.38 13.55 3.09
C ARG A 305 -8.55 14.54 3.09
N ASP A 306 -9.77 14.05 3.29
CA ASP A 306 -10.99 14.87 3.26
C ASP A 306 -11.03 15.84 4.46
N LEU A 307 -10.54 15.39 5.64
CA LEU A 307 -10.36 16.30 6.78
C LEU A 307 -9.39 17.43 6.45
N ARG A 308 -8.24 17.13 5.83
CA ARG A 308 -7.28 18.17 5.40
C ARG A 308 -7.90 19.16 4.41
N ALA A 309 -8.74 18.67 3.50
CA ALA A 309 -9.40 19.52 2.51
C ALA A 309 -10.41 20.51 3.12
N ARG A 310 -10.85 20.33 4.37
CA ARG A 310 -11.70 21.28 5.10
C ARG A 310 -10.97 22.57 5.47
N SER A 311 -9.64 22.55 5.53
CA SER A 311 -8.85 23.75 5.84
C SER A 311 -8.72 24.65 4.62
N PRO A 312 -8.89 25.97 4.75
CA PRO A 312 -8.59 26.94 3.69
C PRO A 312 -7.08 27.00 3.34
N ARG A 313 -6.22 26.45 4.21
CA ARG A 313 -4.77 26.32 4.00
C ARG A 313 -4.32 24.88 4.32
N PRO A 314 -4.66 23.89 3.47
CA PRO A 314 -4.38 22.46 3.75
C PRO A 314 -2.89 22.14 3.95
N GLU A 315 -1.99 22.94 3.34
CA GLU A 315 -0.54 22.75 3.44
C GLU A 315 0.03 23.24 4.79
N ALA A 316 -0.59 24.26 5.39
CA ALA A 316 -0.15 24.87 6.63
C ALA A 316 -0.83 24.32 7.89
N THR A 317 -2.00 23.67 7.75
CA THR A 317 -2.82 23.19 8.86
C THR A 317 -2.62 21.68 9.04
N SER A 318 -2.17 21.26 10.21
CA SER A 318 -2.15 19.84 10.55
C SER A 318 -3.57 19.29 10.64
N TYR A 319 -3.82 18.10 10.09
CA TYR A 319 -5.13 17.48 10.27
C TYR A 319 -5.43 17.17 11.74
N HIS A 320 -4.41 17.05 12.60
CA HIS A 320 -4.58 16.90 14.06
C HIS A 320 -5.24 18.12 14.68
N ASP A 321 -4.99 19.33 14.13
CA ASP A 321 -5.68 20.56 14.57
C ASP A 321 -7.15 20.55 14.20
N ILE A 322 -7.46 20.02 13.03
CA ILE A 322 -8.85 19.85 12.58
C ILE A 322 -9.56 18.87 13.49
N VAL A 323 -8.94 17.71 13.78
CA VAL A 323 -9.48 16.71 14.71
C VAL A 323 -9.68 17.30 16.11
N ALA A 324 -8.76 18.15 16.58
CA ALA A 324 -8.89 18.79 17.89
C ALA A 324 -10.09 19.73 17.98
N ALA A 325 -10.47 20.35 16.89
CA ALA A 325 -11.57 21.31 16.80
C ALA A 325 -12.94 20.67 16.43
N MET A 326 -12.96 19.36 16.12
CA MET A 326 -14.20 18.66 15.71
C MET A 326 -15.19 18.51 16.84
N ASP A 327 -16.47 18.58 16.50
CA ASP A 327 -17.57 18.22 17.38
C ASP A 327 -17.54 16.70 17.67
N PRO A 328 -17.79 16.26 18.93
CA PRO A 328 -17.87 14.85 19.27
C PRO A 328 -18.81 14.02 18.37
N ALA A 329 -19.92 14.58 17.88
CA ALA A 329 -20.84 13.89 16.99
C ALA A 329 -20.22 13.54 15.62
N GLU A 330 -19.25 14.31 15.14
CA GLU A 330 -18.57 14.06 13.87
C GLU A 330 -17.72 12.78 13.92
N PHE A 331 -17.16 12.40 15.09
CA PHE A 331 -16.37 11.17 15.21
C PHE A 331 -17.21 9.94 14.92
N ARG A 332 -18.45 9.88 15.38
CA ARG A 332 -19.37 8.78 15.08
C ARG A 332 -19.68 8.71 13.58
N ALA A 333 -19.94 9.85 12.95
CA ALA A 333 -20.20 9.90 11.52
C ALA A 333 -18.99 9.41 10.69
N LEU A 334 -17.76 9.74 11.12
CA LEU A 334 -16.55 9.23 10.46
C LEU A 334 -16.36 7.74 10.68
N GLY A 335 -16.65 7.21 11.88
CA GLY A 335 -16.63 5.77 12.16
C GLY A 335 -17.63 5.01 11.29
N GLN A 336 -18.87 5.49 11.19
CA GLN A 336 -19.91 4.92 10.32
C GLN A 336 -19.51 4.96 8.85
N ARG A 337 -18.93 6.07 8.40
CA ARG A 337 -18.40 6.19 7.03
C ARG A 337 -17.33 5.14 6.77
N TYR A 338 -16.35 4.98 7.67
CA TYR A 338 -15.29 3.98 7.55
C TYR A 338 -15.87 2.56 7.43
N LEU A 339 -16.80 2.20 8.31
CA LEU A 339 -17.46 0.89 8.30
C LEU A 339 -18.26 0.65 7.00
N ALA A 340 -18.96 1.67 6.52
CA ALA A 340 -19.74 1.58 5.29
C ALA A 340 -18.86 1.38 4.05
N THR A 341 -17.76 2.17 3.93
CA THR A 341 -16.88 2.11 2.75
C THR A 341 -16.00 0.85 2.74
N SER A 342 -15.52 0.40 3.89
CA SER A 342 -14.71 -0.83 4.00
C SER A 342 -15.51 -2.12 3.74
N ARG A 343 -16.84 -2.06 3.84
CA ARG A 343 -17.73 -3.24 3.65
C ARG A 343 -17.55 -3.93 2.30
N VAL A 344 -17.23 -3.19 1.24
CA VAL A 344 -17.01 -3.73 -0.12
C VAL A 344 -15.90 -4.79 -0.13
N GLN A 345 -14.92 -4.67 0.76
CA GLN A 345 -13.78 -5.58 0.85
C GLN A 345 -14.02 -6.77 1.80
N ARG A 346 -15.14 -6.78 2.52
CA ARG A 346 -15.53 -7.86 3.43
C ARG A 346 -16.30 -8.92 2.67
N LYS A 347 -15.56 -9.88 2.10
CA LYS A 347 -16.13 -10.92 1.21
C LYS A 347 -16.74 -12.10 1.95
N LEU A 348 -16.30 -12.37 3.19
CA LEU A 348 -16.70 -13.54 3.97
C LEU A 348 -17.78 -13.24 5.03
N GLY A 349 -18.01 -11.97 5.36
CA GLY A 349 -18.99 -11.54 6.35
C GLY A 349 -18.71 -12.06 7.78
N ARG A 350 -17.43 -12.28 8.12
CA ARG A 350 -17.03 -12.75 9.45
C ARG A 350 -17.20 -11.66 10.51
N PRO A 351 -17.31 -12.01 11.81
CA PRO A 351 -17.47 -11.04 12.88
C PRO A 351 -16.39 -9.95 12.89
N PHE A 352 -15.13 -10.32 12.67
CA PHE A 352 -14.00 -9.40 12.65
C PHE A 352 -13.38 -9.30 11.26
N PHE A 353 -12.84 -8.12 10.94
CA PHE A 353 -12.08 -7.91 9.72
C PHE A 353 -10.79 -7.13 9.98
N ILE A 354 -9.76 -7.42 9.20
CA ILE A 354 -8.44 -6.80 9.35
C ILE A 354 -8.28 -5.68 8.33
N ASP A 355 -7.95 -4.47 8.81
CA ASP A 355 -7.32 -3.41 8.01
C ASP A 355 -5.81 -3.42 8.29
N LYS A 356 -5.04 -4.01 7.38
CA LYS A 356 -3.58 -4.04 7.50
C LYS A 356 -2.98 -2.96 6.62
N MET A 357 -2.83 -1.77 7.17
CA MET A 357 -2.12 -0.64 6.56
C MET A 357 -1.04 -0.14 7.53
N PRO A 358 0.24 -0.53 7.33
CA PRO A 358 1.31 -0.20 8.28
C PRO A 358 1.32 1.28 8.67
N ASN A 359 1.25 2.19 7.70
CA ASN A 359 1.32 3.64 7.94
C ASN A 359 0.15 4.21 8.74
N ASN A 360 -0.91 3.45 8.99
CA ASN A 360 -2.00 3.86 9.89
C ASN A 360 -1.54 4.08 11.34
N PHE A 361 -0.28 3.71 11.69
CA PHE A 361 0.28 4.08 12.99
C PHE A 361 0.24 5.59 13.24
N ALA A 362 0.37 6.41 12.18
CA ALA A 362 0.26 7.87 12.27
C ALA A 362 -1.16 8.36 12.61
N HIS A 363 -2.14 7.48 12.51
CA HIS A 363 -3.57 7.79 12.67
C HIS A 363 -4.21 7.05 13.85
N VAL A 364 -3.43 6.38 14.71
CA VAL A 364 -3.92 5.63 15.89
C VAL A 364 -4.83 6.49 16.78
N GLY A 365 -4.47 7.75 16.99
CA GLY A 365 -5.33 8.67 17.76
C GLY A 365 -6.70 8.92 17.12
N LEU A 366 -6.76 9.07 15.78
CA LEU A 366 -8.03 9.19 15.07
C LEU A 366 -8.83 7.88 15.09
N ILE A 367 -8.17 6.74 14.89
CA ILE A 367 -8.82 5.42 14.98
C ILE A 367 -9.51 5.26 16.33
N GLN A 368 -8.81 5.58 17.44
CA GLN A 368 -9.36 5.48 18.78
C GLN A 368 -10.58 6.39 19.00
N LEU A 369 -10.63 7.55 18.34
CA LEU A 369 -11.76 8.47 18.45
C LEU A 369 -12.98 8.02 17.65
N ILE A 370 -12.78 7.55 16.42
CA ILE A 370 -13.87 7.19 15.50
C ILE A 370 -14.39 5.76 15.72
N LEU A 371 -13.52 4.85 16.22
CA LEU A 371 -13.79 3.43 16.46
C LEU A 371 -13.16 3.00 17.79
N PRO A 372 -13.71 3.45 18.94
CA PRO A 372 -13.08 3.28 20.24
C PRO A 372 -12.91 1.81 20.68
N ASN A 373 -13.66 0.89 20.10
CA ASN A 373 -13.60 -0.54 20.43
C ASN A 373 -12.79 -1.36 19.42
N ALA A 374 -12.28 -0.76 18.34
CA ALA A 374 -11.40 -1.42 17.41
C ALA A 374 -10.12 -1.94 18.10
N LYS A 375 -9.61 -3.08 17.65
CA LYS A 375 -8.33 -3.61 18.11
C LYS A 375 -7.20 -2.99 17.29
N ILE A 376 -6.10 -2.63 17.94
CA ILE A 376 -4.93 -2.01 17.30
C ILE A 376 -3.69 -2.85 17.62
N ILE A 377 -3.04 -3.38 16.59
CA ILE A 377 -1.87 -4.23 16.69
C ILE A 377 -0.69 -3.52 16.06
N ASP A 378 0.37 -3.27 16.83
CA ASP A 378 1.63 -2.68 16.38
C ASP A 378 2.62 -3.80 16.03
N ALA A 379 2.80 -4.08 14.73
CA ALA A 379 3.78 -5.02 14.24
C ALA A 379 5.16 -4.36 14.22
N ARG A 380 6.07 -4.84 15.08
CA ARG A 380 7.41 -4.27 15.28
C ARG A 380 8.50 -5.28 14.99
N ARG A 381 9.58 -4.83 14.38
CA ARG A 381 10.77 -5.63 14.04
C ARG A 381 12.03 -4.84 14.34
N HIS A 382 13.14 -5.54 14.58
CA HIS A 382 14.45 -4.94 14.84
C HIS A 382 14.73 -3.77 13.89
N PRO A 383 15.11 -2.58 14.41
CA PRO A 383 15.22 -1.35 13.62
C PRO A 383 16.09 -1.50 12.37
N MET A 384 17.31 -2.08 12.52
CA MET A 384 18.21 -2.31 11.38
C MET A 384 17.59 -3.26 10.34
N ALA A 385 17.03 -4.38 10.79
CA ALA A 385 16.42 -5.38 9.90
C ALA A 385 15.19 -4.82 9.16
N CYS A 386 14.33 -4.09 9.87
CA CYS A 386 13.15 -3.44 9.30
C CYS A 386 13.54 -2.36 8.29
N CYS A 387 14.39 -1.41 8.69
CA CYS A 387 14.79 -0.29 7.86
C CYS A 387 15.55 -0.75 6.61
N PHE A 388 16.53 -1.64 6.76
CA PHE A 388 17.26 -2.15 5.60
C PHE A 388 16.37 -2.96 4.66
N SER A 389 15.40 -3.74 5.20
CA SER A 389 14.40 -4.43 4.37
C SER A 389 13.50 -3.46 3.58
N ASN A 390 13.24 -2.26 4.12
CA ASN A 390 12.57 -1.18 3.40
C ASN A 390 13.47 -0.57 2.32
N PHE A 391 14.75 -0.32 2.62
CA PHE A 391 15.73 0.24 1.69
C PHE A 391 15.93 -0.66 0.46
N LYS A 392 15.86 -1.98 0.62
CA LYS A 392 15.91 -2.97 -0.48
C LYS A 392 14.60 -3.08 -1.27
N GLN A 393 13.54 -2.39 -0.87
CA GLN A 393 12.22 -2.52 -1.47
C GLN A 393 11.86 -1.31 -2.32
N HIS A 394 11.70 -1.51 -3.62
CA HIS A 394 11.04 -0.51 -4.44
C HIS A 394 9.53 -0.57 -4.20
N PHE A 395 8.98 0.48 -3.60
CA PHE A 395 7.55 0.64 -3.37
C PHE A 395 6.90 1.36 -4.56
N ALA A 396 5.77 0.83 -5.03
CA ALA A 396 5.06 1.42 -6.16
C ALA A 396 4.55 2.83 -5.86
N ARG A 397 4.10 3.07 -4.63
CA ARG A 397 3.57 4.36 -4.16
C ARG A 397 3.85 4.54 -2.67
N GLY A 398 3.86 5.80 -2.24
CA GLY A 398 4.12 6.14 -0.84
C GLY A 398 5.58 5.86 -0.45
N GLN A 399 5.84 5.80 0.83
CA GLN A 399 7.13 5.41 1.42
C GLN A 399 8.33 6.26 0.97
N ALA A 400 8.13 7.56 0.70
CA ALA A 400 9.19 8.45 0.22
C ALA A 400 10.41 8.50 1.16
N PHE A 401 10.21 8.23 2.44
CA PHE A 401 11.27 8.12 3.46
C PHE A 401 12.19 6.92 3.24
N SER A 402 11.78 5.90 2.48
CA SER A 402 12.50 4.62 2.39
C SER A 402 13.70 4.65 1.44
N TYR A 403 13.87 5.72 0.68
CA TYR A 403 14.89 5.84 -0.35
C TYR A 403 16.19 6.54 0.11
N ASP A 404 16.34 6.75 1.42
CA ASP A 404 17.56 7.24 2.06
C ASP A 404 17.69 6.64 3.47
N LEU A 405 18.90 6.23 3.84
CA LEU A 405 19.15 5.53 5.10
C LEU A 405 18.94 6.43 6.33
N ALA A 406 19.33 7.70 6.25
CA ALA A 406 19.18 8.64 7.36
C ALA A 406 17.71 9.05 7.54
N ASP A 407 16.99 9.30 6.45
CA ASP A 407 15.55 9.60 6.50
C ASP A 407 14.76 8.42 7.04
N MET A 408 15.12 7.20 6.63
CA MET A 408 14.54 5.95 7.11
C MET A 408 14.72 5.81 8.62
N GLY A 409 15.92 6.02 9.13
CA GLY A 409 16.22 5.95 10.57
C GLY A 409 15.41 6.96 11.38
N ARG A 410 15.34 8.22 10.91
CA ARG A 410 14.52 9.27 11.53
C ARG A 410 13.03 8.93 11.54
N TYR A 411 12.53 8.42 10.41
CA TYR A 411 11.12 8.00 10.31
C TYR A 411 10.79 6.86 11.28
N TYR A 412 11.70 5.87 11.40
CA TYR A 412 11.54 4.78 12.36
C TYR A 412 11.56 5.30 13.81
N ALA A 413 12.46 6.22 14.14
CA ALA A 413 12.53 6.84 15.46
C ALA A 413 11.26 7.63 15.79
N ASP A 414 10.71 8.39 14.84
CA ASP A 414 9.45 9.10 14.97
C ASP A 414 8.28 8.14 15.21
N TYR A 415 8.24 7.03 14.47
CA TYR A 415 7.24 5.97 14.66
C TYR A 415 7.29 5.40 16.08
N VAL A 416 8.47 5.02 16.57
CA VAL A 416 8.63 4.45 17.92
C VAL A 416 8.20 5.47 18.99
N ALA A 417 8.60 6.73 18.84
CA ALA A 417 8.23 7.80 19.77
C ALA A 417 6.72 8.08 19.80
N LEU A 418 6.05 8.00 18.64
CA LEU A 418 4.61 8.17 18.56
C LEU A 418 3.86 6.99 19.20
N MET A 419 4.28 5.76 18.93
CA MET A 419 3.66 4.58 19.53
C MET A 419 3.87 4.51 21.05
N ALA A 420 5.05 4.90 21.54
CA ALA A 420 5.30 5.03 22.98
C ALA A 420 4.40 6.09 23.65
N HIS A 421 4.13 7.20 22.93
CA HIS A 421 3.16 8.18 23.40
C HIS A 421 1.74 7.57 23.53
N PHE A 422 1.28 6.81 22.52
CA PHE A 422 -0.04 6.16 22.59
C PHE A 422 -0.09 5.10 23.69
N ASP A 423 0.98 4.36 23.94
CA ASP A 423 1.06 3.44 25.09
C ASP A 423 0.84 4.18 26.44
N ALA A 424 1.43 5.38 26.57
CA ALA A 424 1.33 6.18 27.78
C ALA A 424 -0.05 6.84 27.97
N VAL A 425 -0.67 7.34 26.89
CA VAL A 425 -1.95 8.07 26.98
C VAL A 425 -3.18 7.18 26.89
N MET A 426 -3.03 5.95 26.35
CA MET A 426 -4.08 4.95 26.19
C MET A 426 -3.56 3.55 26.57
N PRO A 427 -3.19 3.32 27.83
CA PRO A 427 -2.59 2.05 28.25
C PRO A 427 -3.49 0.86 27.93
N GLY A 428 -2.90 -0.22 27.37
CA GLY A 428 -3.60 -1.46 27.00
C GLY A 428 -4.43 -1.38 25.71
N ARG A 429 -4.48 -0.23 25.01
CA ARG A 429 -5.24 -0.09 23.75
C ARG A 429 -4.48 -0.55 22.51
N VAL A 430 -3.15 -0.66 22.59
CA VAL A 430 -2.30 -1.15 21.51
C VAL A 430 -1.57 -2.41 21.96
N HIS A 431 -1.73 -3.50 21.21
CA HIS A 431 -0.98 -4.73 21.41
C HIS A 431 0.26 -4.74 20.51
N ARG A 432 1.44 -4.94 21.10
CA ARG A 432 2.68 -4.97 20.34
C ARG A 432 3.12 -6.38 20.04
N VAL A 433 3.26 -6.70 18.76
CA VAL A 433 3.83 -7.95 18.27
C VAL A 433 5.26 -7.69 17.81
N VAL A 434 6.23 -8.23 18.55
CA VAL A 434 7.66 -8.17 18.17
C VAL A 434 7.97 -9.37 17.29
N TYR A 435 8.44 -9.09 16.05
CA TYR A 435 8.69 -10.12 15.03
C TYR A 435 9.64 -11.21 15.51
N GLU A 436 10.72 -10.84 16.17
CA GLU A 436 11.73 -11.78 16.68
C GLU A 436 11.15 -12.69 17.77
N HIS A 437 10.23 -12.19 18.62
CA HIS A 437 9.52 -13.01 19.60
C HIS A 437 8.56 -13.98 18.92
N MET A 438 7.83 -13.50 17.89
CA MET A 438 6.94 -14.34 17.09
C MET A 438 7.69 -15.48 16.39
N VAL A 439 8.92 -15.23 15.93
CA VAL A 439 9.78 -16.24 15.29
C VAL A 439 10.37 -17.21 16.32
N ALA A 440 10.70 -16.73 17.53
CA ALA A 440 11.31 -17.54 18.59
C ALA A 440 10.32 -18.48 19.26
N ASP A 441 9.11 -17.99 19.56
CA ASP A 441 8.04 -18.74 20.25
C ASP A 441 6.67 -18.35 19.64
N THR A 442 6.39 -18.95 18.50
CA THR A 442 5.18 -18.63 17.72
C THR A 442 3.91 -18.92 18.50
N GLU A 443 3.81 -20.06 19.21
CA GLU A 443 2.57 -20.45 19.87
C GLU A 443 2.20 -19.48 21.01
N THR A 444 3.14 -19.16 21.89
CA THR A 444 2.89 -18.21 22.98
C THR A 444 2.48 -16.83 22.44
N GLN A 445 3.14 -16.35 21.38
CA GLN A 445 2.81 -15.06 20.78
C GLN A 445 1.45 -15.07 20.08
N VAL A 446 1.08 -16.17 19.42
CA VAL A 446 -0.24 -16.32 18.79
C VAL A 446 -1.34 -16.35 19.85
N ARG A 447 -1.14 -17.09 20.96
CA ARG A 447 -2.12 -17.11 22.07
C ARG A 447 -2.34 -15.71 22.66
N ALA A 448 -1.27 -14.98 22.94
CA ALA A 448 -1.35 -13.60 23.46
C ALA A 448 -2.04 -12.65 22.46
N LEU A 449 -1.80 -12.83 21.17
CA LEU A 449 -2.45 -12.03 20.11
C LEU A 449 -3.95 -12.31 20.02
N LEU A 450 -4.36 -13.58 20.09
CA LEU A 450 -5.77 -13.97 20.06
C LEU A 450 -6.50 -13.51 21.33
N ASP A 451 -5.90 -13.67 22.50
CA ASP A 451 -6.43 -13.20 23.78
C ASP A 451 -6.69 -11.67 23.76
N TYR A 452 -5.71 -10.87 23.27
CA TYR A 452 -5.91 -9.44 23.08
C TYR A 452 -7.09 -9.13 22.14
N CYS A 453 -7.27 -9.93 21.08
CA CYS A 453 -8.41 -9.76 20.16
C CYS A 453 -9.75 -10.22 20.77
N GLY A 454 -9.75 -10.95 21.89
CA GLY A 454 -10.92 -11.58 22.48
C GLY A 454 -11.39 -12.79 21.68
N LEU A 455 -10.44 -13.53 21.10
CA LEU A 455 -10.66 -14.72 20.30
C LEU A 455 -10.15 -15.97 21.03
N ASP A 456 -10.90 -17.06 20.94
CA ASP A 456 -10.44 -18.35 21.42
C ASP A 456 -9.24 -18.85 20.60
N PHE A 457 -8.39 -19.67 21.22
CA PHE A 457 -7.26 -20.26 20.50
C PHE A 457 -7.73 -21.24 19.43
N ASP A 458 -7.18 -21.10 18.22
CA ASP A 458 -7.45 -21.98 17.08
C ASP A 458 -6.12 -22.40 16.42
N GLU A 459 -5.88 -23.72 16.30
CA GLU A 459 -4.64 -24.28 15.75
C GLU A 459 -4.37 -23.86 14.30
N ARG A 460 -5.39 -23.47 13.53
CA ARG A 460 -5.20 -22.94 12.17
C ARG A 460 -4.34 -21.70 12.15
N CYS A 461 -4.34 -20.92 13.24
CA CYS A 461 -3.47 -19.76 13.39
C CYS A 461 -1.97 -20.12 13.44
N LEU A 462 -1.62 -21.33 13.91
CA LEU A 462 -0.24 -21.85 13.87
C LEU A 462 0.13 -22.40 12.49
N ARG A 463 -0.87 -22.86 11.73
CA ARG A 463 -0.72 -23.35 10.35
C ARG A 463 -1.15 -22.29 9.31
N PHE A 464 -0.90 -21.04 9.62
CA PHE A 464 -1.30 -19.88 8.80
C PHE A 464 -0.81 -19.97 7.34
N PHE A 465 0.26 -20.69 7.06
CA PHE A 465 0.82 -20.90 5.72
C PHE A 465 -0.05 -21.81 4.84
N GLU A 466 -1.00 -22.53 5.41
CA GLU A 466 -2.02 -23.31 4.70
C GLU A 466 -3.21 -22.45 4.25
N ASN A 467 -3.28 -21.17 4.64
CA ASN A 467 -4.36 -20.27 4.26
C ASN A 467 -4.17 -19.73 2.85
N ASP A 468 -5.03 -20.15 1.92
CA ASP A 468 -4.96 -19.87 0.48
C ASP A 468 -5.49 -18.48 0.07
N ARG A 469 -5.79 -17.61 1.02
CA ARG A 469 -6.32 -16.29 0.69
C ARG A 469 -5.40 -15.51 -0.26
N PRO A 470 -5.94 -14.60 -1.10
CA PRO A 470 -5.14 -13.69 -1.88
C PRO A 470 -4.31 -12.75 -0.97
N VAL A 471 -3.02 -12.57 -1.27
CA VAL A 471 -2.10 -11.71 -0.50
C VAL A 471 -1.46 -10.68 -1.41
N ARG A 472 -1.85 -9.42 -1.27
CA ARG A 472 -1.37 -8.30 -2.10
C ARG A 472 -0.29 -7.47 -1.40
N THR A 473 0.83 -8.09 -1.04
CA THR A 473 1.96 -7.40 -0.40
C THR A 473 3.30 -7.86 -0.97
N ALA A 474 4.36 -7.13 -0.65
CA ALA A 474 5.74 -7.54 -0.98
C ALA A 474 6.20 -8.80 -0.20
N SER A 475 5.39 -9.29 0.73
CA SER A 475 5.68 -10.48 1.55
C SER A 475 4.76 -11.66 1.23
N SER A 476 4.03 -11.63 0.10
CA SER A 476 3.03 -12.66 -0.24
C SER A 476 3.60 -14.08 -0.21
N GLU A 477 4.75 -14.29 -0.85
CA GLU A 477 5.36 -15.61 -0.94
C GLU A 477 5.93 -16.09 0.41
N GLN A 478 6.39 -15.15 1.23
CA GLN A 478 7.00 -15.45 2.53
C GLN A 478 5.99 -16.00 3.54
N VAL A 479 4.73 -15.52 3.51
CA VAL A 479 3.68 -15.96 4.44
C VAL A 479 2.96 -17.24 4.02
N ARG A 480 3.30 -17.78 2.85
CA ARG A 480 2.83 -19.09 2.35
C ARG A 480 3.76 -20.24 2.75
N GLN A 481 4.75 -19.96 3.58
CA GLN A 481 5.70 -20.94 4.11
C GLN A 481 5.70 -20.86 5.64
N PRO A 482 6.07 -21.95 6.34
CA PRO A 482 6.30 -21.91 7.77
C PRO A 482 7.28 -20.80 8.15
N ILE A 483 7.21 -20.31 9.38
CA ILE A 483 8.13 -19.28 9.87
C ILE A 483 9.58 -19.78 9.76
N TYR A 484 10.44 -18.96 9.15
CA TYR A 484 11.87 -19.23 9.02
C TYR A 484 12.67 -18.09 9.66
N ARG A 485 13.87 -18.42 10.17
CA ARG A 485 14.70 -17.51 10.98
C ARG A 485 15.65 -16.65 10.14
N ASP A 486 15.95 -17.07 8.90
CA ASP A 486 16.97 -16.42 8.04
C ASP A 486 16.76 -14.92 7.83
N GLY A 487 15.53 -14.46 7.93
CA GLY A 487 15.20 -13.05 7.76
C GLY A 487 15.62 -12.11 8.90
N VAL A 488 15.99 -12.65 10.08
CA VAL A 488 16.23 -11.84 11.28
C VAL A 488 17.53 -11.04 11.14
N ASP A 489 18.61 -11.70 10.71
CA ASP A 489 19.97 -11.15 10.73
C ASP A 489 20.59 -10.84 9.36
N GLN A 490 19.85 -11.00 8.26
CA GLN A 490 20.35 -10.71 6.89
C GLN A 490 20.98 -9.33 6.73
N TRP A 491 20.55 -8.32 7.48
CA TRP A 491 21.10 -6.98 7.42
C TRP A 491 22.57 -6.91 7.83
N ARG A 492 23.08 -7.87 8.63
CA ARG A 492 24.46 -7.91 9.12
C ARG A 492 25.48 -8.06 7.99
N HIS A 493 25.13 -8.73 6.90
CA HIS A 493 25.97 -8.82 5.71
C HIS A 493 26.20 -7.45 5.04
N PHE A 494 25.36 -6.46 5.35
CA PHE A 494 25.41 -5.12 4.81
C PHE A 494 25.84 -4.07 5.84
N GLU A 495 26.18 -4.49 7.07
CA GLU A 495 26.52 -3.61 8.20
C GLU A 495 27.59 -2.55 7.84
N PRO A 496 28.65 -2.85 7.04
CA PRO A 496 29.65 -1.86 6.67
C PRO A 496 29.11 -0.61 5.94
N TRP A 497 27.94 -0.69 5.35
CA TRP A 497 27.31 0.42 4.59
C TRP A 497 26.14 1.07 5.34
N LEU A 498 25.79 0.59 6.54
CA LEU A 498 24.59 1.02 7.27
C LEU A 498 24.85 2.05 8.37
N GLU A 499 26.07 2.59 8.48
CA GLU A 499 26.40 3.62 9.46
C GLU A 499 25.44 4.83 9.46
N PRO A 500 25.03 5.41 8.30
CA PRO A 500 24.05 6.50 8.28
C PRO A 500 22.70 6.14 8.90
N LEU A 501 22.26 4.89 8.75
CA LEU A 501 21.06 4.37 9.38
C LEU A 501 21.24 4.22 10.89
N GLN A 502 22.36 3.65 11.34
CA GLN A 502 22.66 3.46 12.77
C GLN A 502 22.65 4.80 13.51
N LEU A 503 23.33 5.81 12.95
CA LEU A 503 23.38 7.16 13.50
C LEU A 503 21.99 7.81 13.59
N ALA A 504 21.17 7.65 12.56
CA ALA A 504 19.83 8.22 12.51
C ALA A 504 18.82 7.53 13.45
N LEU A 505 18.98 6.23 13.71
CA LEU A 505 18.18 5.48 14.68
C LEU A 505 18.50 5.89 16.13
N GLY A 506 19.77 6.18 16.42
CA GLY A 506 20.20 6.64 17.74
C GLY A 506 19.74 5.75 18.90
N PRO A 507 19.14 6.34 19.96
CA PRO A 507 18.73 5.60 21.16
C PRO A 507 17.71 4.47 20.91
N VAL A 508 16.93 4.56 19.83
CA VAL A 508 15.92 3.53 19.51
C VAL A 508 16.56 2.17 19.28
N LEU A 509 17.79 2.17 18.74
CA LEU A 509 18.52 0.92 18.51
C LEU A 509 18.94 0.25 19.84
N GLN A 510 19.27 1.05 20.86
CA GLN A 510 19.70 0.56 22.18
C GLN A 510 18.53 0.05 23.04
N HIS A 511 17.32 0.58 22.81
CA HIS A 511 16.12 0.28 23.60
C HIS A 511 15.20 -0.74 22.91
N TYR A 512 15.63 -1.35 21.80
CA TYR A 512 14.84 -2.40 21.17
C TYR A 512 14.80 -3.64 22.07
N PRO A 513 13.64 -4.32 22.21
CA PRO A 513 13.52 -5.51 23.06
C PRO A 513 14.53 -6.60 22.67
N ALA A 514 15.26 -7.13 23.66
CA ALA A 514 16.11 -8.29 23.46
C ALA A 514 15.27 -9.52 23.06
N PRO A 515 15.79 -10.46 22.26
CA PRO A 515 15.10 -11.71 22.00
C PRO A 515 14.86 -12.46 23.32
N PRO A 516 13.76 -13.24 23.45
CA PRO A 516 13.45 -13.94 24.69
C PRO A 516 14.56 -14.91 25.08
N PRO A 517 14.78 -15.12 26.40
CA PRO A 517 15.79 -16.08 26.89
C PRO A 517 15.49 -17.47 26.32
N GLY A 518 16.49 -18.12 25.73
CA GLY A 518 16.36 -19.45 25.11
C GLY A 518 16.33 -19.43 23.58
N ALA A 519 16.31 -18.28 22.92
CA ALA A 519 16.61 -18.21 21.50
C ALA A 519 18.07 -18.68 21.27
N PRO A 520 18.34 -19.67 20.41
CA PRO A 520 19.71 -20.10 20.18
C PRO A 520 20.51 -18.93 19.60
N GLN A 521 21.58 -18.55 20.30
CA GLN A 521 22.62 -17.70 19.77
C GLN A 521 23.36 -18.50 18.71
N GLN A 522 23.33 -18.06 17.47
CA GLN A 522 24.21 -18.53 16.40
C GLN A 522 25.36 -17.58 16.22
#